data_2a3bc9c5380180ac6894e22a1e5cc275
#
_entry.id   2a3bc9c5380180ac6894e22a1e5cc275
#
_cell.length_a   1.000
_cell.length_b   1.000
_cell.length_c   1.000
_cell.angle_alpha   90.00
_cell.angle_beta   90.00
_cell.angle_gamma   90.00
#
_symmetry.space_group_name_H-M   'P 1'
#
loop_
_entity.id
_entity.type
_entity.pdbx_description
1 polymer ?
#
loop_
_entity_poly.entity_id
_entity_poly.type
_entity_poly.pdbx_seq_one_letter_code
_entity_poly.pdbx_strand_id
1 'polypeptide(L)' 'MVKCHLSTIMGERRLKIADVSRDTGINRGTITRMYNEEATRVDLDVIESLCTYLKIDIGDLYQVIEEPA' A
#
# COMPACT_ATOMS: atom_id res chain seq x y z
N MET A 1 9.42 8.96 -10.30
CA MET A 1 9.16 7.60 -9.80
C MET A 1 8.15 7.66 -8.66
N VAL A 2 7.21 6.75 -8.63
CA VAL A 2 6.25 6.65 -7.52
C VAL A 2 6.68 5.54 -6.60
N LYS A 3 6.81 5.85 -5.31
CA LYS A 3 7.17 4.89 -4.29
C LYS A 3 5.96 4.55 -3.43
N CYS A 4 5.73 3.27 -3.19
CA CYS A 4 4.70 2.77 -2.28
C CYS A 4 5.33 2.46 -0.93
N HIS A 5 4.78 3.03 0.12
CA HIS A 5 5.29 2.84 1.49
C HIS A 5 4.53 1.76 2.26
N LEU A 6 3.73 0.95 1.57
CA LEU A 6 2.89 -0.06 2.22
C LEU A 6 3.71 -1.03 3.08
N SER A 7 4.84 -1.52 2.56
CA SER A 7 5.69 -2.44 3.31
C SER A 7 6.24 -1.83 4.59
N THR A 8 6.64 -0.57 4.53
CA THR A 8 7.13 0.17 5.70
C THR A 8 6.04 0.33 6.76
N ILE A 9 4.86 0.76 6.32
CA ILE A 9 3.72 0.97 7.23
C ILE A 9 3.29 -0.35 7.87
N MET A 10 3.18 -1.41 7.08
CA MET A 10 2.83 -2.74 7.58
C MET A 10 3.89 -3.26 8.55
N GLY A 11 5.16 -3.04 8.24
CA GLY A 11 6.25 -3.46 9.10
C GLY A 11 6.23 -2.75 10.45
N GLU A 12 6.00 -1.44 10.46
CA GLU A 12 5.88 -0.65 11.69
C GLU A 12 4.75 -1.12 12.57
N ARG A 13 3.67 -1.61 11.97
CA ARG A 13 2.47 -2.07 12.68
C ARG A 13 2.43 -3.58 12.87
N ARG A 14 3.47 -4.28 12.43
CA ARG A 14 3.58 -5.74 12.51
C ARG A 14 2.40 -6.45 11.84
N LEU A 15 1.92 -5.89 10.74
CA LEU A 15 0.83 -6.46 9.96
C LEU A 15 1.39 -7.37 8.87
N LYS A 16 0.75 -8.52 8.69
CA LYS A 16 1.05 -9.45 7.59
C LYS A 16 0.10 -9.20 6.43
N ILE A 17 0.49 -9.60 5.23
CA ILE A 17 -0.37 -9.50 4.03
C ILE A 17 -1.71 -10.20 4.28
N ALA A 18 -1.68 -11.36 4.92
CA ALA A 18 -2.91 -12.11 5.25
C ALA A 18 -3.85 -11.30 6.15
N ASP A 19 -3.30 -10.56 7.12
CA ASP A 19 -4.11 -9.76 8.04
C ASP A 19 -4.79 -8.62 7.30
N VAL A 20 -4.05 -7.92 6.46
CA VAL A 20 -4.58 -6.79 5.69
C VAL A 20 -5.65 -7.26 4.71
N SER A 21 -5.40 -8.36 4.01
CA SER A 21 -6.35 -8.95 3.07
C SER A 21 -7.65 -9.36 3.77
N ARG A 22 -7.54 -10.02 4.91
CA ARG A 22 -8.70 -10.46 5.69
C ARG A 22 -9.53 -9.26 6.16
N ASP A 23 -8.88 -8.24 6.69
CA ASP A 23 -9.56 -7.12 7.32
C ASP A 23 -10.14 -6.12 6.32
N THR A 24 -9.54 -6.00 5.14
CA THR A 24 -9.98 -5.06 4.10
C THR A 24 -10.82 -5.70 3.01
N GLY A 25 -10.73 -7.01 2.84
CA GLY A 25 -11.34 -7.71 1.72
C GLY A 25 -10.59 -7.58 0.41
N ILE A 26 -9.42 -6.94 0.41
CA ILE A 26 -8.59 -6.78 -0.79
C ILE A 26 -7.90 -8.11 -1.10
N ASN A 27 -7.82 -8.45 -2.39
CA ASN A 27 -7.13 -9.65 -2.86
C ASN A 27 -5.66 -9.64 -2.41
N ARG A 28 -5.18 -10.79 -1.92
CA ARG A 28 -3.80 -10.94 -1.45
C ARG A 28 -2.77 -10.61 -2.54
N GLY A 29 -3.05 -11.01 -3.78
CA GLY A 29 -2.17 -10.71 -4.90
C GLY A 29 -1.99 -9.22 -5.13
N THR A 30 -3.06 -8.45 -4.97
CA THR A 30 -3.01 -7.00 -5.07
C THR A 30 -2.13 -6.40 -3.98
N ILE A 31 -2.32 -6.82 -2.74
CA ILE A 31 -1.52 -6.34 -1.61
C ILE A 31 -0.06 -6.74 -1.78
N THR A 32 0.20 -7.97 -2.21
CA THR A 32 1.56 -8.47 -2.44
C THR A 32 2.29 -7.62 -3.48
N ARG A 33 1.63 -7.32 -4.59
CA ARG A 33 2.23 -6.48 -5.64
C ARG A 33 2.53 -5.06 -5.13
N MET A 34 1.64 -4.49 -4.34
CA MET A 34 1.87 -3.18 -3.73
C MET A 34 3.01 -3.22 -2.71
N TYR A 35 3.05 -4.27 -1.90
CA TYR A 35 4.08 -4.49 -0.89
C TYR A 35 5.47 -4.58 -1.52
N ASN A 36 5.58 -5.28 -2.65
CA ASN A 36 6.85 -5.47 -3.38
C ASN A 36 7.13 -4.35 -4.38
N GLU A 37 6.28 -3.33 -4.45
CA GLU A 37 6.39 -2.21 -5.39
C GLU A 37 6.39 -2.66 -6.85
N GLU A 38 5.67 -3.73 -7.16
CA GLU A 38 5.53 -4.27 -8.53
C GLU A 38 4.28 -3.76 -9.24
N ALA A 39 3.34 -3.16 -8.50
CA ALA A 39 2.10 -2.68 -9.07
C ALA A 39 2.34 -1.42 -9.90
N THR A 40 1.89 -1.44 -11.15
CA THR A 40 1.93 -0.28 -12.05
C THR A 40 0.59 0.45 -12.09
N ARG A 41 -0.46 -0.19 -11.60
CA ARG A 41 -1.80 0.36 -11.51
C ARG A 41 -2.42 -0.04 -10.18
N VAL A 42 -3.24 0.82 -9.64
CA VAL A 42 -3.99 0.53 -8.41
C VAL A 42 -5.36 1.21 -8.50
N ASP A 43 -6.40 0.49 -8.08
CA ASP A 43 -7.74 1.03 -8.04
C ASP A 43 -7.89 2.02 -6.89
N LEU A 44 -8.66 3.07 -7.11
CA LEU A 44 -8.94 4.06 -6.06
C LEU A 44 -9.65 3.42 -4.87
N ASP A 45 -10.50 2.42 -5.12
CA ASP A 45 -11.18 1.68 -4.05
C ASP A 45 -10.18 0.97 -3.13
N VAL A 46 -9.12 0.41 -3.70
CA VAL A 46 -8.06 -0.24 -2.94
C VAL A 46 -7.32 0.79 -2.09
N ILE A 47 -6.98 1.94 -2.67
CA ILE A 47 -6.32 3.03 -1.94
C ILE A 47 -7.19 3.50 -0.78
N GLU A 48 -8.48 3.73 -1.03
CA GLU A 48 -9.41 4.17 0.00
C GLU A 48 -9.49 3.16 1.15
N SER A 49 -9.64 1.86 0.82
CA SER A 49 -9.73 0.81 1.82
C SER A 49 -8.46 0.73 2.67
N LEU A 50 -7.29 0.80 2.05
CA LEU A 50 -6.02 0.75 2.76
C LEU A 50 -5.82 1.98 3.65
N CYS A 51 -6.06 3.16 3.12
CA CYS A 51 -5.89 4.39 3.89
C CYS A 51 -6.86 4.45 5.07
N THR A 52 -8.10 4.03 4.88
CA THR A 52 -9.10 3.96 5.95
C THR A 52 -8.70 2.94 7.00
N TYR A 53 -8.29 1.75 6.58
CA TYR A 53 -7.87 0.68 7.48
C TYR A 53 -6.64 1.06 8.31
N LEU A 54 -5.65 1.64 7.64
CA LEU A 54 -4.39 2.03 8.28
C LEU A 54 -4.47 3.40 8.95
N LYS A 55 -5.54 4.15 8.72
CA LYS A 55 -5.74 5.52 9.25
C LYS A 55 -4.63 6.45 8.82
N ILE A 56 -4.35 6.45 7.53
CA ILE A 56 -3.34 7.29 6.89
C ILE A 56 -3.95 8.03 5.70
N ASP A 57 -3.27 9.06 5.25
CA ASP A 57 -3.62 9.75 4.01
C ASP A 57 -2.92 9.10 2.82
N ILE A 58 -3.43 9.38 1.61
CA ILE A 58 -2.81 8.85 0.39
C ILE A 58 -1.35 9.28 0.26
N GLY A 59 -0.98 10.47 0.73
CA GLY A 59 0.39 10.95 0.72
C GLY A 59 1.33 10.17 1.63
N ASP A 60 0.79 9.48 2.62
CA ASP A 60 1.57 8.58 3.48
C ASP A 60 1.81 7.23 2.79
N LEU A 61 0.89 6.82 1.91
CA LEU A 61 0.98 5.53 1.22
C LEU A 61 1.83 5.63 -0.05
N TYR A 62 1.66 6.68 -0.84
CA TYR A 62 2.38 6.90 -2.09
C TYR A 62 3.12 8.22 -2.09
N GLN A 63 4.31 8.20 -2.66
CA GLN A 63 5.16 9.38 -2.76
C GLN A 63 5.77 9.46 -4.15
N VAL A 64 5.77 10.65 -4.73
CA VAL A 64 6.52 10.91 -5.97
C VAL A 64 7.92 11.32 -5.58
N ILE A 65 8.90 10.57 -6.08
CA ILE A 65 10.32 10.85 -5.83
C ILE A 65 10.94 11.32 -7.14
N GLU A 66 11.52 12.50 -7.12
CA GLU A 66 12.27 13.00 -8.27
C GLU A 66 13.65 12.34 -8.27
N GLU A 67 14.00 11.75 -9.41
CA GLU A 67 15.33 11.21 -9.59
C GLU A 67 16.28 12.34 -9.90
N PRO A 68 17.48 12.35 -9.29
CA PRO A 68 18.49 13.35 -9.68
C PRO A 68 18.85 13.15 -11.14
N ALA A 69 18.89 14.25 -11.85
CA ALA A 69 19.23 14.25 -13.28
C ALA A 69 20.68 13.79 -13.50
#